data_89b4f0be45469abddff5f817aab794c6
#
_entry.id   89b4f0be45469abddff5f817aab794c6
#
_cell.length_a   1.000
_cell.length_b   1.000
_cell.length_c   1.000
_cell.angle_alpha   90.00
_cell.angle_beta   90.00
_cell.angle_gamma   90.00
#
_symmetry.space_group_name_H-M   'P 1'
#
loop_
_entity.id
_entity.type
_entity.pdbx_description
1 polymer ?
#
loop_
_entity_poly.entity_id
_entity_poly.type
_entity_poly.pdbx_seq_one_letter_code
_entity_poly.pdbx_strand_id
1 'polypeptide(L)'
;MGFLSGKRILVTGVASKLSIAYGIAQAMHREGAELAFTYLNDKLKGRVEEFAAQLGSDIVLQCDVAEDASIDTMFAELGKVWPKFDGFVHSIGFAPGDQLDGDYVNAVTREGFKIAHDISSYSFVAMAKACRSMLNPGSALLTLSYLGAERAIPNYNVMGLAKASLEANVRYMANAMGPEGVRVNAISAGPIRTLAASGIKDFRKMLAHCEAVTPIRRTVTIEDVGNSAAFLCSDLSAGISGEVVHVDGGFSIAAMNELELK
;
A
#
# COMPACT_ATOMS: atom_id res chain seq x y z
N MET A 1 -19.68 -18.04 -2.09
CA MET A 1 -18.34 -18.17 -1.50
C MET A 1 -17.47 -17.20 -2.27
N GLY A 2 -16.81 -16.25 -1.61
CA GLY A 2 -15.97 -15.26 -2.28
C GLY A 2 -14.66 -15.89 -2.78
N PHE A 3 -13.99 -15.22 -3.70
CA PHE A 3 -12.78 -15.75 -4.36
C PHE A 3 -11.52 -15.69 -3.49
N LEU A 4 -11.60 -15.13 -2.26
CA LEU A 4 -10.57 -15.18 -1.23
C LEU A 4 -10.91 -16.13 -0.08
N SER A 5 -11.96 -16.94 -0.19
CA SER A 5 -12.36 -17.86 0.88
C SER A 5 -11.22 -18.82 1.24
N GLY A 6 -10.88 -18.88 2.55
CA GLY A 6 -9.78 -19.68 3.09
C GLY A 6 -8.40 -19.04 2.98
N LYS A 7 -8.26 -17.84 2.39
CA LYS A 7 -7.01 -17.08 2.39
C LYS A 7 -6.87 -16.28 3.69
N ARG A 8 -5.68 -16.28 4.28
CA ARG A 8 -5.26 -15.50 5.44
C ARG A 8 -4.34 -14.38 5.02
N ILE A 9 -4.76 -13.14 5.23
CA ILE A 9 -4.04 -11.96 4.73
C ILE A 9 -3.82 -10.94 5.85
N LEU A 10 -2.56 -10.54 6.06
CA LEU A 10 -2.19 -9.46 6.96
C LEU A 10 -2.33 -8.12 6.24
N VAL A 11 -3.06 -7.17 6.82
CA VAL A 11 -3.23 -5.81 6.27
C VAL A 11 -2.54 -4.80 7.19
N THR A 12 -1.59 -4.05 6.64
CA THR A 12 -0.90 -2.97 7.38
C THR A 12 -1.41 -1.59 6.97
N GLY A 13 -1.20 -0.59 7.80
CA GLY A 13 -1.45 0.81 7.45
C GLY A 13 -2.92 1.27 7.58
N VAL A 14 -3.76 0.51 8.28
CA VAL A 14 -5.15 0.94 8.58
C VAL A 14 -5.13 1.97 9.71
N ALA A 15 -5.19 3.25 9.37
CA ALA A 15 -5.18 4.35 10.34
C ALA A 15 -6.53 5.05 10.49
N SER A 16 -7.44 4.92 9.52
CA SER A 16 -8.78 5.51 9.52
C SER A 16 -9.68 4.83 8.49
N LYS A 17 -10.99 5.11 8.55
CA LYS A 17 -11.98 4.68 7.53
C LYS A 17 -11.71 5.28 6.13
N LEU A 18 -10.85 6.28 6.04
CA LEU A 18 -10.44 6.90 4.78
C LEU A 18 -9.12 6.29 4.24
N SER A 19 -8.48 5.39 4.98
CA SER A 19 -7.26 4.72 4.52
C SER A 19 -7.56 3.79 3.34
N ILE A 20 -6.70 3.79 2.34
CA ILE A 20 -6.77 2.80 1.24
C ILE A 20 -6.73 1.38 1.82
N ALA A 21 -5.88 1.13 2.83
CA ALA A 21 -5.82 -0.14 3.55
C ALA A 21 -7.17 -0.60 4.12
N TYR A 22 -8.03 0.34 4.58
CA TYR A 22 -9.36 0.00 5.08
C TYR A 22 -10.28 -0.47 3.94
N GLY A 23 -10.27 0.23 2.79
CA GLY A 23 -11.01 -0.20 1.60
C GLY A 23 -10.54 -1.57 1.08
N ILE A 24 -9.22 -1.83 1.13
CA ILE A 24 -8.65 -3.13 0.78
C ILE A 24 -9.16 -4.22 1.75
N ALA A 25 -9.10 -3.97 3.06
CA ALA A 25 -9.57 -4.91 4.06
C ALA A 25 -11.08 -5.21 3.91
N GLN A 26 -11.90 -4.18 3.63
CA GLN A 26 -13.34 -4.37 3.36
C GLN A 26 -13.59 -5.25 2.13
N ALA A 27 -12.87 -5.02 1.03
CA ALA A 27 -13.01 -5.83 -0.17
C ALA A 27 -12.56 -7.28 0.06
N MET A 28 -11.44 -7.49 0.73
CA MET A 28 -10.93 -8.82 1.06
C MET A 28 -11.87 -9.59 2.02
N HIS A 29 -12.40 -8.92 3.05
CA HIS A 29 -13.41 -9.52 3.94
C HIS A 29 -14.67 -9.91 3.18
N ARG A 30 -15.18 -9.03 2.31
CA ARG A 30 -16.34 -9.33 1.46
C ARG A 30 -16.11 -10.56 0.59
N GLU A 31 -14.90 -10.76 0.11
CA GLU A 31 -14.53 -11.93 -0.70
C GLU A 31 -14.12 -13.15 0.13
N GLY A 32 -14.28 -13.10 1.46
CA GLY A 32 -14.17 -14.24 2.35
C GLY A 32 -12.77 -14.52 2.92
N ALA A 33 -11.83 -13.55 2.84
CA ALA A 33 -10.53 -13.68 3.49
C ALA A 33 -10.66 -13.60 5.03
N GLU A 34 -9.82 -14.38 5.74
CA GLU A 34 -9.48 -14.15 7.14
C GLU A 34 -8.41 -13.05 7.21
N LEU A 35 -8.62 -12.04 8.05
CA LEU A 35 -7.75 -10.87 8.11
C LEU A 35 -7.01 -10.77 9.44
N ALA A 36 -5.80 -10.24 9.41
CA ALA A 36 -5.05 -9.75 10.56
C ALA A 36 -4.60 -8.31 10.28
N PHE A 37 -4.38 -7.52 11.33
CA PHE A 37 -4.06 -6.10 11.20
C PHE A 37 -2.83 -5.72 12.01
N THR A 38 -2.15 -4.64 11.59
CA THR A 38 -1.11 -4.02 12.40
C THR A 38 -1.44 -2.59 12.78
N TYR A 39 -0.92 -2.16 13.93
CA TYR A 39 -0.93 -0.76 14.36
C TYR A 39 0.48 -0.31 14.73
N LEU A 40 0.79 0.97 14.53
CA LEU A 40 2.11 1.54 14.81
C LEU A 40 2.35 1.73 16.31
N ASN A 41 1.40 2.33 17.02
CA ASN A 41 1.54 2.73 18.41
C ASN A 41 0.18 2.73 19.15
N ASP A 42 0.22 2.89 20.47
CA ASP A 42 -0.96 2.82 21.34
C ASP A 42 -2.07 3.82 20.98
N LYS A 43 -1.72 4.97 20.36
CA LYS A 43 -2.72 5.95 19.90
C LYS A 43 -3.61 5.40 18.78
N LEU A 44 -3.10 4.47 17.99
CA LEU A 44 -3.82 3.85 16.89
C LEU A 44 -4.46 2.51 17.29
N LYS A 45 -3.97 1.86 18.34
CA LYS A 45 -4.39 0.52 18.76
C LYS A 45 -5.91 0.36 18.82
N GLY A 46 -6.59 1.09 19.70
CA GLY A 46 -8.04 0.94 19.89
C GLY A 46 -8.87 1.18 18.64
N ARG A 47 -8.40 2.09 17.76
CA ARG A 47 -9.06 2.33 16.48
C ARG A 47 -8.89 1.17 15.51
N VAL A 48 -7.70 0.58 15.45
CA VAL A 48 -7.44 -0.57 14.57
C VAL A 48 -8.20 -1.81 15.09
N GLU A 49 -8.27 -2.00 16.42
CA GLU A 49 -9.07 -3.05 17.04
C GLU A 49 -10.56 -2.91 16.68
N GLU A 50 -11.12 -1.68 16.71
CA GLU A 50 -12.50 -1.43 16.28
C GLU A 50 -12.72 -1.81 14.81
N PHE A 51 -11.80 -1.46 13.92
CA PHE A 51 -11.91 -1.79 12.49
C PHE A 51 -11.74 -3.29 12.24
N ALA A 52 -10.82 -3.94 12.92
CA ALA A 52 -10.63 -5.37 12.85
C ALA A 52 -11.90 -6.12 13.28
N ALA A 53 -12.49 -5.75 14.41
CA ALA A 53 -13.73 -6.34 14.90
C ALA A 53 -14.90 -6.17 13.92
N GLN A 54 -15.04 -5.00 13.25
CA GLN A 54 -16.05 -4.77 12.21
C GLN A 54 -15.85 -5.70 10.99
N LEU A 55 -14.63 -6.18 10.76
CA LEU A 55 -14.25 -7.08 9.67
C LEU A 55 -14.01 -8.53 10.15
N GLY A 56 -14.56 -8.87 11.33
CA GLY A 56 -14.55 -10.23 11.85
C GLY A 56 -13.18 -10.75 12.29
N SER A 57 -12.24 -9.86 12.61
CA SER A 57 -10.90 -10.22 13.09
C SER A 57 -10.65 -9.72 14.51
N ASP A 58 -9.97 -10.53 15.29
CA ASP A 58 -9.42 -10.22 16.62
C ASP A 58 -7.88 -10.17 16.63
N ILE A 59 -7.23 -10.37 15.48
CA ILE A 59 -5.78 -10.39 15.34
C ILE A 59 -5.29 -8.98 14.99
N VAL A 60 -4.79 -8.26 16.02
CA VAL A 60 -4.29 -6.88 15.89
C VAL A 60 -2.95 -6.77 16.61
N LEU A 61 -1.87 -6.58 15.85
CA LEU A 61 -0.50 -6.69 16.31
C LEU A 61 0.25 -5.36 16.17
N GLN A 62 1.11 -5.04 17.14
CA GLN A 62 1.98 -3.87 17.03
C GLN A 62 3.08 -4.11 16.00
N CYS A 63 3.35 -3.13 15.15
CA CYS A 63 4.46 -3.15 14.20
C CYS A 63 4.90 -1.73 13.86
N ASP A 64 6.10 -1.36 14.31
CA ASP A 64 6.83 -0.20 13.80
C ASP A 64 7.83 -0.70 12.75
N VAL A 65 7.61 -0.35 11.51
CA VAL A 65 8.44 -0.82 10.40
C VAL A 65 9.81 -0.12 10.30
N ALA A 66 10.04 0.91 11.12
CA ALA A 66 11.36 1.53 11.28
C ALA A 66 12.32 0.67 12.13
N GLU A 67 11.81 -0.39 12.77
CA GLU A 67 12.55 -1.23 13.70
C GLU A 67 12.44 -2.71 13.30
N ASP A 68 13.52 -3.32 12.81
CA ASP A 68 13.53 -4.74 12.40
C ASP A 68 13.04 -5.66 13.54
N ALA A 69 13.45 -5.37 14.80
CA ALA A 69 13.01 -6.13 15.96
C ALA A 69 11.49 -6.08 16.21
N SER A 70 10.83 -4.96 15.85
CA SER A 70 9.37 -4.83 15.92
C SER A 70 8.70 -5.69 14.84
N ILE A 71 9.26 -5.71 13.63
CA ILE A 71 8.79 -6.55 12.53
C ILE A 71 8.90 -8.04 12.91
N ASP A 72 10.06 -8.46 13.42
CA ASP A 72 10.31 -9.85 13.83
C ASP A 72 9.36 -10.27 14.96
N THR A 73 9.15 -9.42 15.96
CA THR A 73 8.24 -9.68 17.08
C THR A 73 6.80 -9.81 16.57
N MET A 74 6.36 -8.93 15.68
CA MET A 74 5.01 -8.97 15.11
C MET A 74 4.76 -10.30 14.37
N PHE A 75 5.70 -10.78 13.54
CA PHE A 75 5.54 -12.05 12.85
C PHE A 75 5.67 -13.26 13.79
N ALA A 76 6.47 -13.18 14.85
CA ALA A 76 6.51 -14.21 15.88
C ALA A 76 5.16 -14.35 16.61
N GLU A 77 4.49 -13.24 16.93
CA GLU A 77 3.14 -13.25 17.53
C GLU A 77 2.09 -13.74 16.53
N LEU A 78 2.14 -13.28 15.27
CA LEU A 78 1.27 -13.78 14.22
C LEU A 78 1.40 -15.29 14.05
N GLY A 79 2.62 -15.82 14.11
CA GLY A 79 2.93 -17.25 13.96
C GLY A 79 2.31 -18.15 15.02
N LYS A 80 1.97 -17.61 16.20
CA LYS A 80 1.25 -18.36 17.24
C LYS A 80 -0.20 -18.65 16.86
N VAL A 81 -0.80 -17.79 16.02
CA VAL A 81 -2.19 -17.91 15.55
C VAL A 81 -2.22 -18.47 14.13
N TRP A 82 -1.35 -17.95 13.25
CA TRP A 82 -1.20 -18.39 11.86
C TRP A 82 0.23 -18.87 11.59
N PRO A 83 0.55 -20.14 11.82
CA PRO A 83 1.87 -20.70 11.45
C PRO A 83 2.18 -20.56 9.97
N LYS A 84 1.13 -20.50 9.14
CA LYS A 84 1.17 -20.24 7.71
C LYS A 84 0.07 -19.27 7.30
N PHE A 85 0.31 -18.45 6.28
CA PHE A 85 -0.67 -17.51 5.75
C PHE A 85 -0.41 -17.20 4.26
N ASP A 86 -1.32 -16.47 3.61
CA ASP A 86 -1.37 -16.38 2.15
C ASP A 86 -0.88 -15.03 1.61
N GLY A 87 -0.38 -14.17 2.45
CA GLY A 87 0.26 -12.93 2.04
C GLY A 87 -0.07 -11.72 2.88
N PHE A 88 0.53 -10.59 2.51
CA PHE A 88 0.25 -9.33 3.20
C PHE A 88 0.11 -8.15 2.25
N VAL A 89 -0.62 -7.14 2.72
CA VAL A 89 -0.75 -5.84 2.09
C VAL A 89 0.09 -4.82 2.85
N HIS A 90 1.11 -4.29 2.19
CA HIS A 90 1.94 -3.22 2.69
C HIS A 90 1.37 -1.87 2.25
N SER A 91 0.58 -1.24 3.12
CA SER A 91 -0.01 0.08 2.89
C SER A 91 0.61 1.13 3.80
N ILE A 92 1.94 1.18 3.80
CA ILE A 92 2.76 2.06 4.63
C ILE A 92 3.55 3.01 3.74
N GLY A 93 3.70 4.24 4.21
CA GLY A 93 4.56 5.24 3.59
C GLY A 93 4.63 6.47 4.48
N PHE A 94 5.83 7.02 4.62
CA PHE A 94 6.07 8.22 5.39
C PHE A 94 7.28 8.98 4.87
N ALA A 95 7.18 10.29 4.86
CA ALA A 95 8.30 11.23 4.77
C ALA A 95 8.03 12.42 5.70
N PRO A 96 9.06 13.04 6.29
CA PRO A 96 8.89 14.28 7.05
C PRO A 96 8.26 15.37 6.17
N GLY A 97 7.34 16.16 6.73
CA GLY A 97 6.54 17.11 5.95
C GLY A 97 7.36 18.21 5.26
N ASP A 98 8.47 18.63 5.87
CA ASP A 98 9.44 19.60 5.31
C ASP A 98 10.17 19.06 4.07
N GLN A 99 10.19 17.75 3.88
CA GLN A 99 10.78 17.10 2.70
C GLN A 99 9.84 17.07 1.50
N LEU A 100 8.57 17.39 1.70
CA LEU A 100 7.52 17.33 0.67
C LEU A 100 7.19 18.71 0.07
N ASP A 101 7.48 19.81 0.78
CA ASP A 101 7.13 21.18 0.33
C ASP A 101 8.32 21.85 -0.38
N GLY A 102 8.00 22.73 -1.32
CA GLY A 102 8.96 23.58 -2.00
C GLY A 102 9.76 22.90 -3.12
N ASP A 103 10.84 23.56 -3.51
CA ASP A 103 11.76 23.06 -4.53
C ASP A 103 12.50 21.82 -4.04
N TYR A 104 12.44 20.74 -4.80
CA TYR A 104 12.99 19.44 -4.41
C TYR A 104 14.50 19.50 -4.06
N VAL A 105 15.30 20.20 -4.88
CA VAL A 105 16.76 20.23 -4.70
C VAL A 105 17.15 20.97 -3.41
N ASN A 106 16.39 21.99 -3.05
CA ASN A 106 16.62 22.76 -1.84
C ASN A 106 16.01 22.12 -0.58
N ALA A 107 14.89 21.40 -0.72
CA ALA A 107 14.15 20.82 0.40
C ALA A 107 14.75 19.49 0.86
N VAL A 108 15.31 18.68 -0.06
CA VAL A 108 15.77 17.33 0.29
C VAL A 108 17.00 17.36 1.20
N THR A 109 16.92 16.62 2.29
CA THR A 109 18.03 16.40 3.21
C THR A 109 18.47 14.92 3.21
N ARG A 110 19.72 14.65 3.60
CA ARG A 110 20.23 13.28 3.73
C ARG A 110 19.36 12.45 4.69
N GLU A 111 18.97 13.03 5.80
CA GLU A 111 18.17 12.33 6.82
C GLU A 111 16.73 12.11 6.34
N GLY A 112 16.07 13.13 5.77
CA GLY A 112 14.74 12.98 5.23
C GLY A 112 14.68 11.97 4.08
N PHE A 113 15.71 11.93 3.23
CA PHE A 113 15.86 10.93 2.18
C PHE A 113 15.95 9.50 2.77
N LYS A 114 16.77 9.29 3.81
CA LYS A 114 16.89 8.00 4.49
C LYS A 114 15.54 7.56 5.08
N ILE A 115 14.90 8.42 5.88
CA ILE A 115 13.62 8.12 6.53
C ILE A 115 12.56 7.73 5.51
N ALA A 116 12.43 8.50 4.42
CA ALA A 116 11.44 8.23 3.37
C ALA A 116 11.66 6.87 2.70
N HIS A 117 12.92 6.53 2.37
CA HIS A 117 13.24 5.25 1.73
C HIS A 117 13.15 4.07 2.70
N ASP A 118 13.59 4.25 3.93
CA ASP A 118 13.53 3.24 4.97
C ASP A 118 12.07 2.80 5.22
N ILE A 119 11.21 3.77 5.57
CA ILE A 119 9.83 3.47 5.92
C ILE A 119 8.97 3.13 4.69
N SER A 120 9.19 3.78 3.54
CA SER A 120 8.27 3.64 2.40
C SER A 120 8.73 2.66 1.32
N SER A 121 9.95 2.13 1.41
CA SER A 121 10.50 1.19 0.44
C SER A 121 11.14 -0.04 1.10
N TYR A 122 12.15 0.15 1.97
CA TYR A 122 12.86 -0.95 2.62
C TYR A 122 11.93 -1.81 3.48
N SER A 123 11.01 -1.20 4.22
CA SER A 123 10.09 -1.90 5.12
C SER A 123 9.28 -3.01 4.41
N PHE A 124 8.95 -2.86 3.12
CA PHE A 124 8.28 -3.90 2.35
C PHE A 124 9.14 -5.16 2.20
N VAL A 125 10.43 -4.97 1.92
CA VAL A 125 11.41 -6.08 1.81
C VAL A 125 11.68 -6.68 3.19
N ALA A 126 11.84 -5.84 4.24
CA ALA A 126 12.06 -6.30 5.61
C ALA A 126 10.93 -7.19 6.10
N MET A 127 9.67 -6.78 5.89
CA MET A 127 8.50 -7.60 6.23
C MET A 127 8.48 -8.91 5.45
N ALA A 128 8.75 -8.89 4.14
CA ALA A 128 8.79 -10.10 3.32
C ALA A 128 9.89 -11.06 3.80
N LYS A 129 11.07 -10.54 4.15
CA LYS A 129 12.17 -11.32 4.73
C LYS A 129 11.74 -12.02 6.02
N ALA A 130 11.14 -11.28 6.94
CA ALA A 130 10.73 -11.80 8.26
C ALA A 130 9.66 -12.89 8.16
N CYS A 131 8.71 -12.79 7.22
CA CYS A 131 7.63 -13.78 7.08
C CYS A 131 7.86 -14.85 6.02
N ARG A 132 9.00 -14.85 5.28
CA ARG A 132 9.21 -15.71 4.11
C ARG A 132 8.91 -17.18 4.38
N SER A 133 9.37 -17.71 5.52
CA SER A 133 9.14 -19.11 5.91
C SER A 133 7.68 -19.41 6.30
N MET A 134 6.86 -18.38 6.54
CA MET A 134 5.46 -18.52 6.94
C MET A 134 4.50 -18.48 5.73
N LEU A 135 4.98 -18.11 4.54
CA LEU A 135 4.13 -17.99 3.36
C LEU A 135 3.77 -19.35 2.77
N ASN A 136 2.50 -19.51 2.38
CA ASN A 136 2.04 -20.65 1.60
C ASN A 136 2.48 -20.52 0.13
N PRO A 137 2.69 -21.59 -0.61
CA PRO A 137 2.73 -21.55 -2.07
C PRO A 137 1.43 -20.92 -2.62
N GLY A 138 1.55 -20.03 -3.61
CA GLY A 138 0.41 -19.25 -4.12
C GLY A 138 0.12 -17.97 -3.36
N SER A 139 0.93 -17.63 -2.34
CA SER A 139 0.81 -16.37 -1.60
C SER A 139 1.03 -15.14 -2.48
N ALA A 140 0.46 -14.01 -2.04
CA ALA A 140 0.61 -12.73 -2.71
C ALA A 140 1.06 -11.64 -1.74
N LEU A 141 2.11 -10.90 -2.12
CA LEU A 141 2.56 -9.69 -1.45
C LEU A 141 2.15 -8.49 -2.29
N LEU A 142 1.46 -7.54 -1.68
CA LEU A 142 0.96 -6.35 -2.36
C LEU A 142 1.43 -5.09 -1.65
N THR A 143 1.90 -4.09 -2.42
CA THR A 143 2.20 -2.76 -1.89
C THR A 143 1.45 -1.67 -2.64
N LEU A 144 1.45 -0.45 -2.09
CA LEU A 144 0.80 0.71 -2.68
C LEU A 144 1.84 1.72 -3.16
N SER A 145 1.75 2.09 -4.42
CA SER A 145 2.53 3.12 -5.08
C SER A 145 1.65 4.29 -5.53
N TYR A 146 2.27 5.24 -6.20
CA TYR A 146 1.62 6.42 -6.77
C TYR A 146 2.39 6.90 -8.00
N LEU A 147 1.71 7.55 -8.92
CA LEU A 147 2.27 8.08 -10.18
C LEU A 147 3.55 8.93 -9.98
N GLY A 148 3.74 9.48 -8.77
CA GLY A 148 4.97 10.17 -8.39
C GLY A 148 6.25 9.32 -8.45
N ALA A 149 6.15 8.00 -8.57
CA ALA A 149 7.27 7.11 -8.83
C ALA A 149 7.83 7.25 -10.26
N GLU A 150 6.96 7.63 -11.21
CA GLU A 150 7.28 7.71 -12.65
C GLU A 150 7.38 9.15 -13.13
N ARG A 151 6.64 10.07 -12.52
CA ARG A 151 6.53 11.48 -12.93
C ARG A 151 6.73 12.41 -11.76
N ALA A 152 7.37 13.55 -11.99
CA ALA A 152 7.48 14.57 -10.96
C ALA A 152 6.11 15.18 -10.65
N ILE A 153 5.69 15.02 -9.39
CA ILE A 153 4.43 15.56 -8.87
C ILE A 153 4.76 16.68 -7.88
N PRO A 154 4.19 17.88 -8.01
CA PRO A 154 4.40 18.96 -7.06
C PRO A 154 4.06 18.54 -5.62
N ASN A 155 4.87 18.95 -4.66
CA ASN A 155 4.71 18.65 -3.23
C ASN A 155 4.74 17.14 -2.89
N TYR A 156 5.33 16.31 -3.75
CA TYR A 156 5.55 14.90 -3.49
C TYR A 156 7.04 14.58 -3.28
N ASN A 157 7.92 15.31 -3.92
CA ASN A 157 9.38 15.37 -3.73
C ASN A 157 10.00 13.99 -3.38
N VAL A 158 10.68 13.88 -2.23
CA VAL A 158 11.41 12.68 -1.80
C VAL A 158 10.54 11.41 -1.78
N MET A 159 9.24 11.55 -1.56
CA MET A 159 8.32 10.41 -1.58
C MET A 159 8.22 9.77 -2.98
N GLY A 160 8.33 10.57 -4.06
CA GLY A 160 8.38 10.05 -5.43
C GLY A 160 9.57 9.09 -5.63
N LEU A 161 10.74 9.47 -5.12
CA LEU A 161 11.94 8.64 -5.19
C LEU A 161 11.79 7.36 -4.35
N ALA A 162 11.22 7.47 -3.15
CA ALA A 162 10.94 6.31 -2.31
C ALA A 162 9.95 5.35 -2.98
N LYS A 163 8.92 5.86 -3.67
CA LYS A 163 7.97 5.03 -4.44
C LYS A 163 8.61 4.41 -5.68
N ALA A 164 9.50 5.09 -6.38
CA ALA A 164 10.27 4.49 -7.48
C ALA A 164 11.16 3.33 -6.99
N SER A 165 11.81 3.52 -5.84
CA SER A 165 12.56 2.44 -5.16
C SER A 165 11.64 1.28 -4.75
N LEU A 166 10.44 1.55 -4.23
CA LEU A 166 9.45 0.54 -3.87
C LEU A 166 8.99 -0.28 -5.09
N GLU A 167 8.75 0.35 -6.23
CA GLU A 167 8.38 -0.33 -7.47
C GLU A 167 9.53 -1.19 -8.04
N ALA A 168 10.77 -0.75 -7.85
CA ALA A 168 11.92 -1.60 -8.14
C ALA A 168 11.95 -2.82 -7.22
N ASN A 169 11.71 -2.66 -5.91
CA ASN A 169 11.61 -3.77 -4.96
C ASN A 169 10.56 -4.80 -5.38
N VAL A 170 9.40 -4.38 -5.90
CA VAL A 170 8.37 -5.29 -6.41
C VAL A 170 8.95 -6.26 -7.44
N ARG A 171 9.69 -5.75 -8.42
CA ARG A 171 10.31 -6.57 -9.48
C ARG A 171 11.38 -7.52 -8.94
N TYR A 172 12.27 -7.02 -8.08
CA TYR A 172 13.34 -7.84 -7.49
C TYR A 172 12.78 -8.90 -6.55
N MET A 173 11.78 -8.56 -5.74
CA MET A 173 11.13 -9.51 -4.84
C MET A 173 10.32 -10.56 -5.63
N ALA A 174 9.61 -10.18 -6.68
CA ALA A 174 8.89 -11.11 -7.56
C ALA A 174 9.84 -12.14 -8.16
N ASN A 175 11.00 -11.70 -8.65
CA ASN A 175 12.02 -12.59 -9.18
C ASN A 175 12.62 -13.53 -8.11
N ALA A 176 12.89 -12.99 -6.90
CA ALA A 176 13.54 -13.75 -5.82
C ALA A 176 12.60 -14.75 -5.14
N MET A 177 11.30 -14.47 -5.07
CA MET A 177 10.30 -15.27 -4.34
C MET A 177 9.41 -16.11 -5.28
N GLY A 178 9.44 -15.83 -6.58
CA GLY A 178 8.70 -16.57 -7.60
C GLY A 178 8.94 -18.08 -7.60
N PRO A 179 10.19 -18.58 -7.46
CA PRO A 179 10.46 -20.02 -7.34
C PRO A 179 9.78 -20.71 -6.14
N GLU A 180 9.39 -19.95 -5.13
CA GLU A 180 8.64 -20.44 -3.96
C GLU A 180 7.11 -20.34 -4.16
N GLY A 181 6.67 -19.91 -5.35
CA GLY A 181 5.25 -19.72 -5.66
C GLY A 181 4.66 -18.44 -5.08
N VAL A 182 5.48 -17.47 -4.65
CA VAL A 182 5.01 -16.19 -4.07
C VAL A 182 5.00 -15.13 -5.18
N ARG A 183 3.85 -14.47 -5.35
CA ARG A 183 3.67 -13.34 -6.27
C ARG A 183 3.85 -12.01 -5.52
N VAL A 184 4.47 -11.04 -6.17
CA VAL A 184 4.70 -9.71 -5.59
C VAL A 184 4.27 -8.66 -6.59
N ASN A 185 3.31 -7.80 -6.22
CA ASN A 185 2.79 -6.75 -7.09
C ASN A 185 2.61 -5.43 -6.33
N ALA A 186 2.40 -4.36 -7.06
CA ALA A 186 1.99 -3.06 -6.52
C ALA A 186 0.71 -2.56 -7.20
N ILE A 187 -0.03 -1.71 -6.50
CA ILE A 187 -1.06 -0.86 -7.07
C ILE A 187 -0.55 0.58 -7.03
N SER A 188 -0.44 1.22 -8.20
CA SER A 188 -0.30 2.67 -8.33
C SER A 188 -1.70 3.28 -8.31
N ALA A 189 -2.11 3.75 -7.12
CA ALA A 189 -3.45 4.30 -6.93
C ALA A 189 -3.52 5.75 -7.41
N GLY A 190 -4.63 6.15 -8.01
CA GLY A 190 -4.92 7.56 -8.25
C GLY A 190 -5.05 8.35 -6.94
N PRO A 191 -5.09 9.68 -6.98
CA PRO A 191 -5.19 10.49 -5.78
C PRO A 191 -6.52 10.26 -5.06
N ILE A 192 -6.43 9.84 -3.79
CA ILE A 192 -7.56 9.56 -2.90
C ILE A 192 -7.43 10.44 -1.65
N ARG A 193 -8.52 10.98 -1.17
CA ARG A 193 -8.56 11.78 0.05
C ARG A 193 -8.37 10.90 1.28
N THR A 194 -7.13 10.72 1.69
CA THR A 194 -6.73 9.98 2.89
C THR A 194 -6.18 10.93 3.96
N LEU A 195 -5.97 10.44 5.19
CA LEU A 195 -5.26 11.21 6.22
C LEU A 195 -3.82 11.56 5.79
N ALA A 196 -3.11 10.63 5.17
CA ALA A 196 -1.76 10.87 4.66
C ALA A 196 -1.75 11.97 3.58
N ALA A 197 -2.71 11.95 2.67
CA ALA A 197 -2.85 12.96 1.62
C ALA A 197 -3.26 14.34 2.14
N SER A 198 -3.87 14.43 3.33
CA SER A 198 -4.28 15.70 3.92
C SER A 198 -3.09 16.60 4.30
N GLY A 199 -1.89 16.03 4.45
CA GLY A 199 -0.64 16.76 4.67
C GLY A 199 -0.01 17.36 3.41
N ILE A 200 -0.52 17.03 2.22
CA ILE A 200 -0.02 17.57 0.95
C ILE A 200 -0.65 18.95 0.70
N LYS A 201 0.19 19.95 0.48
CA LYS A 201 -0.26 21.31 0.17
C LYS A 201 -1.12 21.34 -1.10
N ASP A 202 -2.18 22.14 -1.10
CA ASP A 202 -3.12 22.30 -2.21
C ASP A 202 -3.80 20.99 -2.72
N PHE A 203 -3.84 19.93 -1.90
CA PHE A 203 -4.38 18.63 -2.28
C PHE A 203 -5.81 18.70 -2.86
N ARG A 204 -6.66 19.61 -2.37
CA ARG A 204 -8.03 19.78 -2.92
C ARG A 204 -8.03 20.26 -4.37
N LYS A 205 -7.12 21.18 -4.71
CA LYS A 205 -6.97 21.67 -6.09
C LYS A 205 -6.45 20.58 -7.00
N MET A 206 -5.49 19.79 -6.49
CA MET A 206 -4.97 18.62 -7.21
C MET A 206 -6.08 17.59 -7.48
N LEU A 207 -6.93 17.27 -6.50
CA LEU A 207 -8.06 16.36 -6.70
C LEU A 207 -9.02 16.87 -7.77
N ALA A 208 -9.41 18.15 -7.71
CA ALA A 208 -10.33 18.73 -8.70
C ALA A 208 -9.72 18.71 -10.12
N HIS A 209 -8.41 18.98 -10.24
CA HIS A 209 -7.69 18.86 -11.51
C HIS A 209 -7.70 17.41 -12.00
N CYS A 210 -7.33 16.46 -11.14
CA CYS A 210 -7.32 15.03 -11.50
C CYS A 210 -8.70 14.55 -11.94
N GLU A 211 -9.77 14.95 -11.24
CA GLU A 211 -11.14 14.61 -11.64
C GLU A 211 -11.48 15.14 -13.05
N ALA A 212 -11.08 16.38 -13.35
CA ALA A 212 -11.33 16.99 -14.65
C ALA A 212 -10.55 16.32 -15.80
N VAL A 213 -9.29 15.89 -15.57
CA VAL A 213 -8.41 15.34 -16.62
C VAL A 213 -8.48 13.81 -16.73
N THR A 214 -8.90 13.11 -15.68
CA THR A 214 -8.99 11.64 -15.67
C THR A 214 -9.98 11.16 -16.74
N PRO A 215 -9.63 10.18 -17.59
CA PRO A 215 -10.50 9.67 -18.65
C PRO A 215 -11.90 9.26 -18.17
N ILE A 216 -12.03 8.62 -17.01
CA ILE A 216 -13.33 8.24 -16.43
C ILE A 216 -14.08 9.39 -15.76
N ARG A 217 -13.52 10.63 -15.78
CA ARG A 217 -14.12 11.87 -15.23
C ARG A 217 -14.53 11.78 -13.76
N ARG A 218 -13.83 10.98 -12.98
CA ARG A 218 -13.92 10.93 -11.52
C ARG A 218 -12.58 10.51 -10.91
N THR A 219 -12.35 10.86 -9.67
CA THR A 219 -11.28 10.24 -8.89
C THR A 219 -11.66 8.81 -8.50
N VAL A 220 -10.66 7.96 -8.31
CA VAL A 220 -10.86 6.61 -7.77
C VAL A 220 -11.13 6.65 -6.28
N THR A 221 -11.78 5.61 -5.77
CA THR A 221 -12.15 5.44 -4.37
C THR A 221 -11.29 4.38 -3.70
N ILE A 222 -11.33 4.31 -2.36
CA ILE A 222 -10.70 3.22 -1.61
C ILE A 222 -11.31 1.86 -1.97
N GLU A 223 -12.56 1.83 -2.43
CA GLU A 223 -13.23 0.62 -2.90
C GLU A 223 -12.69 0.16 -4.27
N ASP A 224 -12.47 1.08 -5.23
CA ASP A 224 -11.87 0.75 -6.54
C ASP A 224 -10.49 0.09 -6.32
N VAL A 225 -9.68 0.64 -5.43
CA VAL A 225 -8.36 0.07 -5.07
C VAL A 225 -8.53 -1.24 -4.30
N GLY A 226 -9.50 -1.31 -3.39
CA GLY A 226 -9.79 -2.51 -2.61
C GLY A 226 -10.17 -3.71 -3.49
N ASN A 227 -11.02 -3.50 -4.50
CA ASN A 227 -11.42 -4.53 -5.46
C ASN A 227 -10.22 -5.06 -6.25
N SER A 228 -9.36 -4.16 -6.72
CA SER A 228 -8.14 -4.53 -7.45
C SER A 228 -7.15 -5.27 -6.55
N ALA A 229 -7.01 -4.86 -5.29
CA ALA A 229 -6.16 -5.52 -4.30
C ALA A 229 -6.66 -6.93 -3.98
N ALA A 230 -7.96 -7.11 -3.78
CA ALA A 230 -8.56 -8.42 -3.55
C ALA A 230 -8.30 -9.37 -4.74
N PHE A 231 -8.46 -8.87 -5.97
CA PHE A 231 -8.13 -9.63 -7.18
C PHE A 231 -6.63 -10.01 -7.22
N LEU A 232 -5.71 -9.06 -7.00
CA LEU A 232 -4.27 -9.32 -7.04
C LEU A 232 -3.77 -10.27 -5.94
N CYS A 233 -4.48 -10.35 -4.82
CA CYS A 233 -4.17 -11.29 -3.74
C CYS A 233 -4.88 -12.65 -3.89
N SER A 234 -5.69 -12.84 -4.92
CA SER A 234 -6.42 -14.09 -5.19
C SER A 234 -5.73 -14.98 -6.22
N ASP A 235 -6.20 -16.21 -6.33
CA ASP A 235 -5.74 -17.17 -7.35
C ASP A 235 -6.19 -16.76 -8.78
N LEU A 236 -7.16 -15.83 -8.91
CA LEU A 236 -7.57 -15.27 -10.21
C LEU A 236 -6.45 -14.50 -10.90
N SER A 237 -5.47 -14.03 -10.15
CA SER A 237 -4.29 -13.31 -10.66
C SER A 237 -3.01 -14.15 -10.64
N ALA A 238 -3.11 -15.49 -10.68
CA ALA A 238 -1.97 -16.40 -10.55
C ALA A 238 -0.85 -16.16 -11.59
N GLY A 239 -1.17 -15.61 -12.74
CA GLY A 239 -0.20 -15.25 -13.78
C GLY A 239 0.39 -13.84 -13.66
N ILE A 240 0.07 -13.07 -12.60
CA ILE A 240 0.54 -11.68 -12.45
C ILE A 240 1.53 -11.59 -11.29
N SER A 241 2.80 -11.26 -11.61
CA SER A 241 3.85 -11.02 -10.61
C SER A 241 4.90 -10.04 -11.15
N GLY A 242 5.36 -9.12 -10.33
CA GLY A 242 6.31 -8.09 -10.69
C GLY A 242 5.68 -6.83 -11.31
N GLU A 243 4.34 -6.74 -11.31
CA GLU A 243 3.59 -5.67 -11.95
C GLU A 243 3.24 -4.52 -11.00
N VAL A 244 3.15 -3.32 -11.59
CA VAL A 244 2.59 -2.13 -10.97
C VAL A 244 1.28 -1.81 -11.70
N VAL A 245 0.16 -2.18 -11.09
CA VAL A 245 -1.17 -2.01 -11.70
C VAL A 245 -1.71 -0.63 -11.37
N HIS A 246 -1.98 0.18 -12.40
CA HIS A 246 -2.60 1.50 -12.23
C HIS A 246 -4.10 1.35 -11.94
N VAL A 247 -4.51 1.87 -10.79
CA VAL A 247 -5.92 2.03 -10.39
C VAL A 247 -6.16 3.51 -10.17
N ASP A 248 -6.25 4.26 -11.25
CA ASP A 248 -6.22 5.72 -11.28
C ASP A 248 -7.24 6.34 -12.24
N GLY A 249 -8.13 5.53 -12.82
CA GLY A 249 -9.12 5.96 -13.79
C GLY A 249 -8.54 6.39 -15.14
N GLY A 250 -7.28 6.02 -15.42
CA GLY A 250 -6.55 6.40 -16.63
C GLY A 250 -5.80 7.73 -16.50
N PHE A 251 -5.67 8.29 -15.30
CA PHE A 251 -4.94 9.54 -15.09
C PHE A 251 -3.49 9.46 -15.57
N SER A 252 -2.80 8.34 -15.34
CA SER A 252 -1.40 8.14 -15.72
C SER A 252 -1.14 8.20 -17.22
N ILE A 253 -2.12 7.84 -18.06
CA ILE A 253 -1.96 7.80 -19.53
C ILE A 253 -2.41 9.09 -20.20
N ALA A 254 -3.11 10.00 -19.50
CA ALA A 254 -3.60 11.25 -20.07
C ALA A 254 -2.49 12.29 -20.16
N ALA A 255 -2.15 12.74 -21.37
CA ALA A 255 -1.18 13.82 -21.60
C ALA A 255 -1.86 15.19 -21.62
N MET A 256 -3.02 15.29 -22.25
CA MET A 256 -3.84 16.50 -22.37
C MET A 256 -5.32 16.11 -22.35
N ASN A 257 -6.18 17.04 -21.97
CA ASN A 257 -7.63 16.84 -22.05
C ASN A 257 -8.28 17.92 -22.96
N GLU A 258 -9.53 17.67 -23.36
CA GLU A 258 -10.28 18.59 -24.23
C GLU A 258 -10.53 19.98 -23.61
N LEU A 259 -10.45 20.13 -22.29
CA LEU A 259 -10.65 21.40 -21.60
C LEU A 259 -9.44 22.34 -21.80
N GLU A 260 -8.26 21.82 -22.08
CA GLU A 260 -7.05 22.60 -22.34
C GLU A 260 -6.93 23.06 -23.80
N LEU A 261 -7.80 22.53 -24.67
CA LEU A 261 -7.86 22.86 -26.11
C LEU A 261 -8.95 23.89 -26.45
N LYS A 262 -9.70 24.36 -25.47
CA LYS A 262 -10.76 25.39 -25.57
C LYS A 262 -10.30 26.70 -24.94
#